data_9aef7f97d57f7c493d4e87cf35596a6d
#
_entry.id   9aef7f97d57f7c493d4e87cf35596a6d
#
_cell.length_a   1.000
_cell.length_b   1.000
_cell.length_c   1.000
_cell.angle_alpha   90.00
_cell.angle_beta   90.00
_cell.angle_gamma   90.00
#
_symmetry.space_group_name_H-M   'P 1'
#
loop_
_entity.id
_entity.type
_entity.pdbx_description
1 polymer ?
#
loop_
_entity_poly.entity_id
_entity_poly.type
_entity_poly.pdbx_seq_one_letter_code
_entity_poly.pdbx_strand_id
1 'polypeptide(L)'
;LAYNSPEKVFVSYSWDSEEHQLWVLELVRKLRSEGYDANYDRGITSTSTVNLNKMMVEHMRDDDYIIMILTEKYAVKADDFAGGVGFETILSLPIIQQNLNKLIILTRQPAVLQKVIPFHLQGINYIDFSNPAEFGDKFEELVYRLQKIPMFDIGPVSEKKLKKPKSHGNSVVNVFNDVNIPRLSPPTDLERNSFIKENFNLITNGLDEILNTLQSQNPNFIYQKENITNDKIIYSFYLNGQNSGNFKYG
;
A
#
# COMPACT_ATOMS: atom_id res chain seq x y z
N LEU A 1 1.54 37.01 16.70
CA LEU A 1 1.01 35.79 16.04
C LEU A 1 0.48 36.25 14.69
N ALA A 2 1.16 35.92 13.59
CA ALA A 2 0.65 36.17 12.26
C ALA A 2 -0.56 35.27 12.08
N TYR A 3 -1.74 35.87 11.85
CA TYR A 3 -2.92 35.16 11.41
C TYR A 3 -2.62 34.70 9.97
N ASN A 4 -2.13 33.48 9.81
CA ASN A 4 -2.14 32.84 8.50
C ASN A 4 -3.60 32.66 8.11
N SER A 5 -4.00 33.11 6.93
CA SER A 5 -5.32 32.77 6.38
C SER A 5 -5.46 31.24 6.34
N PRO A 6 -6.66 30.69 6.63
CA PRO A 6 -6.88 29.26 6.58
C PRO A 6 -6.55 28.71 5.19
N GLU A 7 -5.91 27.54 5.15
CA GLU A 7 -5.60 26.86 3.90
C GLU A 7 -6.90 26.48 3.16
N LYS A 8 -6.92 26.75 1.87
CA LYS A 8 -8.10 26.50 1.01
C LYS A 8 -8.10 25.08 0.51
N VAL A 9 -9.21 24.41 0.69
CA VAL A 9 -9.42 23.02 0.28
C VAL A 9 -10.66 22.94 -0.62
N PHE A 10 -10.47 22.48 -1.85
CA PHE A 10 -11.60 22.16 -2.72
C PHE A 10 -11.86 20.66 -2.75
N VAL A 11 -13.13 20.27 -2.55
CA VAL A 11 -13.55 18.86 -2.56
C VAL A 11 -14.29 18.57 -3.87
N SER A 12 -13.65 17.76 -4.72
CA SER A 12 -14.18 17.27 -5.99
C SER A 12 -14.77 15.86 -5.80
N TYR A 13 -15.96 15.64 -6.33
CA TYR A 13 -16.66 14.37 -6.24
C TYR A 13 -17.71 14.23 -7.35
N SER A 14 -18.22 13.02 -7.58
CA SER A 14 -19.33 12.82 -8.52
C SER A 14 -20.68 12.79 -7.79
N TRP A 15 -21.73 13.30 -8.43
CA TRP A 15 -23.09 13.31 -7.88
C TRP A 15 -23.75 11.93 -8.04
N ASP A 16 -23.30 10.98 -7.24
CA ASP A 16 -23.70 9.57 -7.39
C ASP A 16 -25.06 9.25 -6.77
N SER A 17 -25.26 9.73 -5.53
CA SER A 17 -26.48 9.55 -4.76
C SER A 17 -26.62 10.68 -3.72
N GLU A 18 -27.80 10.84 -3.18
CA GLU A 18 -28.05 11.79 -2.08
C GLU A 18 -27.22 11.45 -0.84
N GLU A 19 -27.13 10.17 -0.48
CA GLU A 19 -26.29 9.70 0.61
C GLU A 19 -24.82 10.09 0.42
N HIS A 20 -24.28 9.91 -0.79
CA HIS A 20 -22.92 10.30 -1.10
C HIS A 20 -22.71 11.81 -0.95
N GLN A 21 -23.65 12.61 -1.41
CA GLN A 21 -23.61 14.07 -1.29
C GLN A 21 -23.68 14.55 0.15
N LEU A 22 -24.49 13.91 1.00
CA LEU A 22 -24.57 14.19 2.44
C LEU A 22 -23.26 13.82 3.14
N TRP A 23 -22.65 12.72 2.77
CA TRP A 23 -21.34 12.33 3.28
C TRP A 23 -20.24 13.34 2.91
N VAL A 24 -20.24 13.84 1.68
CA VAL A 24 -19.31 14.90 1.24
C VAL A 24 -19.50 16.17 2.06
N LEU A 25 -20.75 16.57 2.29
CA LEU A 25 -21.08 17.73 3.14
C LEU A 25 -20.53 17.53 4.58
N GLU A 26 -20.65 16.34 5.14
CA GLU A 26 -20.12 16.03 6.46
C GLU A 26 -18.58 16.10 6.50
N LEU A 27 -17.92 15.59 5.48
CA LEU A 27 -16.46 15.69 5.34
C LEU A 27 -16.03 17.16 5.29
N VAL A 28 -16.70 17.98 4.48
CA VAL A 28 -16.41 19.43 4.38
C VAL A 28 -16.60 20.13 5.71
N ARG A 29 -17.70 19.83 6.45
CA ARG A 29 -17.95 20.38 7.78
C ARG A 29 -16.84 20.03 8.76
N LYS A 30 -16.37 18.79 8.76
CA LYS A 30 -15.28 18.35 9.62
C LYS A 30 -13.96 19.04 9.26
N LEU A 31 -13.63 19.18 7.98
CA LEU A 31 -12.45 19.95 7.55
C LEU A 31 -12.51 21.40 8.02
N ARG A 32 -13.69 22.03 7.93
CA ARG A 32 -13.89 23.39 8.44
C ARG A 32 -13.76 23.47 9.97
N SER A 33 -14.16 22.44 10.71
CA SER A 33 -13.95 22.39 12.17
C SER A 33 -12.48 22.23 12.56
N GLU A 34 -11.64 21.66 11.67
CA GLU A 34 -10.18 21.60 11.83
C GLU A 34 -9.47 22.88 11.39
N GLY A 35 -10.19 23.90 10.93
CA GLY A 35 -9.64 25.20 10.57
C GLY A 35 -9.31 25.41 9.09
N TYR A 36 -9.69 24.49 8.21
CA TYR A 36 -9.51 24.63 6.76
C TYR A 36 -10.65 25.42 6.13
N ASP A 37 -10.37 26.28 5.15
CA ASP A 37 -11.40 26.88 4.29
C ASP A 37 -11.82 25.87 3.21
N ALA A 38 -12.51 24.80 3.63
CA ALA A 38 -12.97 23.73 2.78
C ALA A 38 -14.28 24.11 2.07
N ASN A 39 -14.32 23.92 0.75
CA ASN A 39 -15.46 24.17 -0.11
C ASN A 39 -15.69 23.03 -1.10
N TYR A 40 -16.90 22.97 -1.66
CA TYR A 40 -17.30 22.03 -2.70
C TYR A 40 -18.33 22.69 -3.62
N ASP A 41 -18.56 22.12 -4.79
CA ASP A 41 -19.36 22.74 -5.85
C ASP A 41 -20.77 23.17 -5.41
N ARG A 42 -21.53 22.29 -4.72
CA ARG A 42 -22.88 22.61 -4.22
C ARG A 42 -22.88 23.66 -3.11
N GLY A 43 -21.84 23.72 -2.30
CA GLY A 43 -21.69 24.78 -1.31
C GLY A 43 -21.63 26.15 -1.98
N ILE A 44 -20.89 26.27 -3.06
CA ILE A 44 -20.71 27.52 -3.82
C ILE A 44 -21.96 27.83 -4.64
N THR A 45 -22.50 26.88 -5.39
CA THR A 45 -23.63 27.08 -6.28
C THR A 45 -24.95 27.32 -5.54
N SER A 46 -25.05 26.90 -4.28
CA SER A 46 -26.24 27.20 -3.45
C SER A 46 -26.38 28.66 -3.07
N THR A 47 -25.29 29.43 -3.11
CA THR A 47 -25.24 30.83 -2.69
C THR A 47 -25.07 31.81 -3.86
N SER A 48 -24.59 31.32 -5.01
CA SER A 48 -24.22 32.18 -6.12
C SER A 48 -24.46 31.51 -7.49
N THR A 49 -24.85 32.29 -8.48
CA THR A 49 -24.83 31.85 -9.87
C THR A 49 -23.40 31.95 -10.40
N VAL A 50 -22.79 30.84 -10.75
CA VAL A 50 -21.41 30.79 -11.22
C VAL A 50 -21.28 30.06 -12.55
N ASN A 51 -20.26 30.41 -13.32
CA ASN A 51 -19.82 29.55 -14.41
C ASN A 51 -19.02 28.36 -13.83
N LEU A 52 -19.60 27.18 -13.91
CA LEU A 52 -19.01 25.96 -13.29
C LEU A 52 -17.61 25.68 -13.80
N ASN A 53 -17.38 25.78 -15.12
CA ASN A 53 -16.06 25.53 -15.69
C ASN A 53 -14.99 26.51 -15.17
N LYS A 54 -15.36 27.80 -15.09
CA LYS A 54 -14.48 28.84 -14.56
C LYS A 54 -14.18 28.58 -13.08
N MET A 55 -15.18 28.28 -12.29
CA MET A 55 -15.06 27.94 -10.86
C MET A 55 -14.09 26.77 -10.68
N MET A 56 -14.24 25.68 -11.45
CA MET A 56 -13.35 24.52 -11.37
C MET A 56 -11.90 24.89 -11.68
N VAL A 57 -11.67 25.67 -12.74
CA VAL A 57 -10.30 26.13 -13.09
C VAL A 57 -9.69 26.95 -11.96
N GLU A 58 -10.46 27.87 -11.37
CA GLU A 58 -10.00 28.74 -10.29
C GLU A 58 -9.62 27.92 -9.05
N HIS A 59 -10.47 27.00 -8.60
CA HIS A 59 -10.18 26.14 -7.45
C HIS A 59 -9.00 25.20 -7.72
N MET A 60 -8.95 24.54 -8.88
CA MET A 60 -7.83 23.65 -9.25
C MET A 60 -6.50 24.41 -9.30
N ARG A 61 -6.51 25.69 -9.67
CA ARG A 61 -5.30 26.52 -9.74
C ARG A 61 -4.92 27.14 -8.40
N ASP A 62 -5.89 27.73 -7.70
CA ASP A 62 -5.64 28.73 -6.65
C ASP A 62 -5.80 28.18 -5.22
N ASP A 63 -6.49 27.04 -5.00
CA ASP A 63 -6.59 26.44 -3.68
C ASP A 63 -5.32 25.72 -3.29
N ASP A 64 -5.07 25.55 -1.97
CA ASP A 64 -3.88 24.92 -1.45
C ASP A 64 -3.92 23.39 -1.63
N TYR A 65 -5.11 22.80 -1.50
CA TYR A 65 -5.36 21.37 -1.65
C TYR A 65 -6.62 21.10 -2.47
N ILE A 66 -6.54 20.02 -3.23
CA ILE A 66 -7.68 19.43 -3.97
C ILE A 66 -7.88 18.00 -3.42
N ILE A 67 -9.05 17.76 -2.85
CA ILE A 67 -9.45 16.42 -2.42
C ILE A 67 -10.37 15.84 -3.49
N MET A 68 -9.95 14.74 -4.12
CA MET A 68 -10.77 14.00 -5.10
C MET A 68 -11.36 12.75 -4.43
N ILE A 69 -12.71 12.66 -4.40
CA ILE A 69 -13.42 11.52 -3.82
C ILE A 69 -13.82 10.58 -4.95
N LEU A 70 -13.12 9.46 -5.04
CA LEU A 70 -13.30 8.47 -6.09
C LEU A 70 -14.35 7.44 -5.72
N THR A 71 -15.25 7.20 -6.67
CA THR A 71 -16.22 6.11 -6.68
C THR A 71 -16.15 5.43 -8.05
N GLU A 72 -16.79 4.28 -8.22
CA GLU A 72 -16.88 3.63 -9.53
C GLU A 72 -17.48 4.56 -10.59
N LYS A 73 -18.53 5.31 -10.22
CA LYS A 73 -19.13 6.30 -11.14
C LYS A 73 -18.20 7.47 -11.46
N TYR A 74 -17.40 7.89 -10.48
CA TYR A 74 -16.37 8.91 -10.74
C TYR A 74 -15.35 8.39 -11.75
N ALA A 75 -14.83 7.17 -11.55
CA ALA A 75 -13.83 6.57 -12.41
C ALA A 75 -14.31 6.44 -13.86
N VAL A 76 -15.52 5.92 -14.06
CA VAL A 76 -16.10 5.80 -15.40
C VAL A 76 -16.20 7.17 -16.09
N LYS A 77 -16.71 8.20 -15.39
CA LYS A 77 -16.81 9.55 -15.97
C LYS A 77 -15.45 10.17 -16.26
N ALA A 78 -14.46 9.90 -15.42
CA ALA A 78 -13.10 10.41 -15.60
C ALA A 78 -12.41 9.78 -16.82
N ASP A 79 -12.52 8.46 -16.95
CA ASP A 79 -11.91 7.70 -18.06
C ASP A 79 -12.60 7.97 -19.40
N ASP A 80 -13.91 8.22 -19.40
CA ASP A 80 -14.69 8.61 -20.58
C ASP A 80 -14.61 10.10 -20.90
N PHE A 81 -13.91 10.90 -20.08
CA PHE A 81 -13.87 12.38 -20.18
C PHE A 81 -15.26 13.01 -20.21
N ALA A 82 -16.20 12.46 -19.43
CA ALA A 82 -17.61 12.83 -19.46
C ALA A 82 -17.96 13.88 -18.39
N GLY A 83 -18.67 14.94 -18.82
CA GLY A 83 -19.24 15.98 -17.95
C GLY A 83 -18.21 16.75 -17.13
N GLY A 84 -18.59 17.19 -15.95
CA GLY A 84 -17.73 17.94 -15.03
C GLY A 84 -16.52 17.13 -14.56
N VAL A 85 -16.71 15.84 -14.25
CA VAL A 85 -15.62 14.94 -13.83
C VAL A 85 -14.56 14.77 -14.93
N GLY A 86 -14.98 14.64 -16.19
CA GLY A 86 -14.03 14.59 -17.32
C GLY A 86 -13.24 15.90 -17.48
N PHE A 87 -13.87 17.04 -17.24
CA PHE A 87 -13.19 18.34 -17.24
C PHE A 87 -12.19 18.45 -16.09
N GLU A 88 -12.57 18.03 -14.88
CA GLU A 88 -11.67 17.94 -13.72
C GLU A 88 -10.47 17.03 -13.98
N THR A 89 -10.67 15.91 -14.68
CA THR A 89 -9.59 15.01 -15.10
C THR A 89 -8.54 15.78 -15.91
N ILE A 90 -8.95 16.54 -16.90
CA ILE A 90 -8.03 17.34 -17.73
C ILE A 90 -7.29 18.39 -16.87
N LEU A 91 -7.98 19.06 -15.96
CA LEU A 91 -7.39 20.07 -15.08
C LEU A 91 -6.43 19.48 -14.03
N SER A 92 -6.64 18.24 -13.61
CA SER A 92 -5.78 17.57 -12.62
C SER A 92 -4.42 17.15 -13.19
N LEU A 93 -4.30 16.89 -14.50
CA LEU A 93 -3.05 16.44 -15.13
C LEU A 93 -1.86 17.39 -14.91
N PRO A 94 -1.96 18.71 -15.07
CA PRO A 94 -0.88 19.64 -14.74
C PRO A 94 -0.52 19.62 -13.26
N ILE A 95 -1.48 19.44 -12.35
CA ILE A 95 -1.26 19.38 -10.91
C ILE A 95 -0.46 18.11 -10.57
N ILE A 96 -0.82 16.97 -11.15
CA ILE A 96 -0.10 15.70 -10.98
C ILE A 96 1.36 15.85 -11.42
N GLN A 97 1.61 16.57 -12.50
CA GLN A 97 2.94 16.77 -13.05
C GLN A 97 3.80 17.77 -12.25
N GLN A 98 3.20 18.83 -11.74
CA GLN A 98 3.92 19.97 -11.15
C GLN A 98 3.96 19.92 -9.62
N ASN A 99 2.88 19.52 -8.98
CA ASN A 99 2.75 19.51 -7.52
C ASN A 99 1.77 18.43 -7.05
N LEU A 100 2.20 17.19 -7.06
CA LEU A 100 1.38 16.05 -6.64
C LEU A 100 0.89 16.17 -5.18
N ASN A 101 1.64 16.86 -4.31
CA ASN A 101 1.26 17.04 -2.91
C ASN A 101 0.02 17.92 -2.70
N LYS A 102 -0.38 18.67 -3.73
CA LYS A 102 -1.63 19.42 -3.72
C LYS A 102 -2.85 18.53 -3.86
N LEU A 103 -2.68 17.34 -4.43
CA LEU A 103 -3.76 16.40 -4.73
C LEU A 103 -3.84 15.31 -3.64
N ILE A 104 -5.00 15.17 -3.03
CA ILE A 104 -5.30 14.12 -2.07
C ILE A 104 -6.43 13.26 -2.61
N ILE A 105 -6.18 11.97 -2.74
CA ILE A 105 -7.15 11.01 -3.27
C ILE A 105 -7.82 10.28 -2.10
N LEU A 106 -9.15 10.28 -2.09
CA LEU A 106 -9.98 9.47 -1.21
C LEU A 106 -10.76 8.45 -2.04
N THR A 107 -10.92 7.24 -1.55
CA THR A 107 -11.87 6.27 -2.12
C THR A 107 -13.03 6.08 -1.17
N ARG A 108 -14.26 5.96 -1.71
CA ARG A 108 -15.46 5.77 -0.90
C ARG A 108 -16.44 4.80 -1.56
N GLN A 109 -15.99 3.61 -1.82
CA GLN A 109 -16.88 2.54 -2.30
C GLN A 109 -16.22 1.18 -2.07
N PRO A 110 -16.90 0.20 -1.43
CA PRO A 110 -16.40 -1.16 -1.30
C PRO A 110 -16.51 -1.86 -2.67
N ALA A 111 -15.61 -1.55 -3.58
CA ALA A 111 -15.54 -2.12 -4.91
C ALA A 111 -14.11 -2.59 -5.20
N VAL A 112 -13.95 -3.35 -6.27
CA VAL A 112 -12.62 -3.71 -6.77
C VAL A 112 -11.86 -2.42 -7.08
N LEU A 113 -10.70 -2.23 -6.48
CA LEU A 113 -9.89 -1.00 -6.54
C LEU A 113 -9.69 -0.49 -7.99
N GLN A 114 -9.45 -1.40 -8.94
CA GLN A 114 -9.28 -1.08 -10.37
C GLN A 114 -10.51 -0.40 -11.00
N LYS A 115 -11.69 -0.56 -10.40
CA LYS A 115 -12.92 0.09 -10.87
C LYS A 115 -13.15 1.47 -10.26
N VAL A 116 -12.49 1.77 -9.15
CA VAL A 116 -12.67 3.02 -8.40
C VAL A 116 -11.62 4.05 -8.77
N ILE A 117 -10.41 3.63 -9.13
CA ILE A 117 -9.32 4.52 -9.48
C ILE A 117 -9.25 4.70 -11.00
N PRO A 118 -9.48 5.92 -11.53
CA PRO A 118 -9.32 6.23 -12.95
C PRO A 118 -7.90 5.94 -13.44
N PHE A 119 -7.77 5.67 -14.74
CA PHE A 119 -6.50 5.31 -15.36
C PHE A 119 -5.36 6.30 -15.05
N HIS A 120 -5.63 7.60 -15.13
CA HIS A 120 -4.63 8.66 -14.93
C HIS A 120 -4.18 8.83 -13.47
N LEU A 121 -4.89 8.25 -12.50
CA LEU A 121 -4.57 8.27 -11.07
C LEU A 121 -3.98 6.95 -10.56
N GLN A 122 -3.78 5.97 -11.44
CA GLN A 122 -3.18 4.69 -11.06
C GLN A 122 -1.75 4.90 -10.54
N GLY A 123 -1.44 4.25 -9.43
CA GLY A 123 -0.13 4.37 -8.76
C GLY A 123 -0.01 5.54 -7.79
N ILE A 124 -1.02 6.41 -7.69
CA ILE A 124 -1.07 7.46 -6.66
C ILE A 124 -1.64 6.86 -5.37
N ASN A 125 -1.04 7.19 -4.24
CA ASN A 125 -1.54 6.76 -2.94
C ASN A 125 -2.87 7.45 -2.58
N TYR A 126 -3.75 6.75 -1.90
CA TYR A 126 -5.09 7.22 -1.51
C TYR A 126 -5.39 6.87 -0.05
N ILE A 127 -6.43 7.50 0.51
CA ILE A 127 -7.01 7.15 1.81
C ILE A 127 -8.37 6.50 1.56
N ASP A 128 -8.57 5.31 2.12
CA ASP A 128 -9.80 4.54 1.90
C ASP A 128 -10.86 4.83 2.98
N PHE A 129 -11.94 5.49 2.57
CA PHE A 129 -13.13 5.78 3.37
C PHE A 129 -14.30 4.83 3.08
N SER A 130 -14.05 3.69 2.44
CA SER A 130 -15.12 2.75 2.07
C SER A 130 -15.77 2.06 3.27
N ASN A 131 -15.05 1.95 4.40
CA ASN A 131 -15.59 1.43 5.66
C ASN A 131 -16.10 2.56 6.57
N PRO A 132 -17.43 2.72 6.77
CA PRO A 132 -17.96 3.79 7.63
C PRO A 132 -17.50 3.71 9.08
N ALA A 133 -17.19 2.51 9.60
CA ALA A 133 -16.72 2.33 10.98
C ALA A 133 -15.33 2.93 11.22
N GLU A 134 -14.52 3.08 10.17
CA GLU A 134 -13.16 3.63 10.23
C GLU A 134 -13.11 5.13 9.89
N PHE A 135 -14.25 5.78 9.72
CA PHE A 135 -14.29 7.18 9.29
C PHE A 135 -13.41 8.09 10.16
N GLY A 136 -13.43 7.90 11.48
CA GLY A 136 -12.65 8.72 12.43
C GLY A 136 -11.15 8.59 12.19
N ASP A 137 -10.66 7.37 12.11
CA ASP A 137 -9.23 7.07 11.91
C ASP A 137 -8.75 7.55 10.53
N LYS A 138 -9.59 7.38 9.50
CA LYS A 138 -9.29 7.85 8.14
C LYS A 138 -9.33 9.36 8.01
N PHE A 139 -10.21 10.01 8.77
CA PHE A 139 -10.24 11.47 8.84
C PHE A 139 -8.99 12.02 9.55
N GLU A 140 -8.56 11.40 10.63
CA GLU A 140 -7.30 11.74 11.29
C GLU A 140 -6.10 11.58 10.33
N GLU A 141 -6.03 10.47 9.57
CA GLU A 141 -5.02 10.26 8.53
C GLU A 141 -5.04 11.38 7.48
N LEU A 142 -6.22 11.84 7.08
CA LEU A 142 -6.38 12.98 6.15
C LEU A 142 -5.83 14.27 6.74
N VAL A 143 -6.11 14.56 8.02
CA VAL A 143 -5.63 15.76 8.70
C VAL A 143 -4.11 15.73 8.82
N TYR A 144 -3.49 14.62 9.21
CA TYR A 144 -2.03 14.47 9.21
C TYR A 144 -1.42 14.76 7.83
N ARG A 145 -2.06 14.29 6.77
CA ARG A 145 -1.60 14.52 5.39
C ARG A 145 -1.71 15.99 4.99
N LEU A 146 -2.81 16.67 5.33
CA LEU A 146 -3.01 18.10 5.09
C LEU A 146 -1.97 18.94 5.85
N GLN A 147 -1.69 18.60 7.11
CA GLN A 147 -0.70 19.27 7.96
C GLN A 147 0.74 18.92 7.58
N LYS A 148 0.97 17.94 6.69
CA LYS A 148 2.31 17.43 6.32
C LYS A 148 3.11 16.92 7.52
N ILE A 149 2.42 16.39 8.51
CA ILE A 149 2.98 15.79 9.72
C ILE A 149 2.99 14.28 9.56
N PRO A 150 4.11 13.59 9.86
CA PRO A 150 4.11 12.13 9.89
C PRO A 150 3.10 11.59 10.91
N MET A 151 2.22 10.67 10.50
CA MET A 151 1.26 10.02 11.39
C MET A 151 1.93 9.23 12.52
N PHE A 152 3.14 8.72 12.24
CA PHE A 152 3.94 7.97 13.21
C PHE A 152 5.23 8.71 13.49
N ASP A 153 5.57 8.84 14.79
CA ASP A 153 6.86 9.38 15.19
C ASP A 153 7.98 8.38 14.86
N ILE A 154 8.81 8.73 13.90
CA ILE A 154 9.99 7.92 13.51
C ILE A 154 11.25 8.34 14.29
N GLY A 155 11.11 9.27 15.23
CA GLY A 155 12.22 9.82 16.02
C GLY A 155 13.20 10.69 15.22
N PRO A 156 14.06 11.44 15.91
CA PRO A 156 15.02 12.29 15.26
C PRO A 156 16.15 11.50 14.60
N VAL A 157 16.63 12.00 13.47
CA VAL A 157 17.85 11.45 12.85
C VAL A 157 19.02 11.73 13.80
N SER A 158 19.61 10.67 14.35
CA SER A 158 20.84 10.79 15.15
C SER A 158 22.02 11.17 14.26
N GLU A 159 23.03 11.81 14.85
CA GLU A 159 24.29 12.10 14.15
C GLU A 159 24.86 10.83 13.49
N LYS A 160 25.28 10.97 12.25
CA LYS A 160 25.90 9.86 11.51
C LYS A 160 27.14 9.38 12.26
N LYS A 161 27.08 8.20 12.86
CA LYS A 161 28.25 7.57 13.47
C LYS A 161 29.23 7.20 12.37
N LEU A 162 30.22 8.07 12.13
CA LEU A 162 31.33 7.76 11.23
C LEU A 162 32.12 6.60 11.84
N LYS A 163 32.20 5.49 11.13
CA LYS A 163 33.14 4.44 11.51
C LYS A 163 34.55 5.00 11.36
N LYS A 164 35.33 5.04 12.47
CA LYS A 164 36.75 5.37 12.37
C LYS A 164 37.42 4.30 11.51
N PRO A 165 38.36 4.66 10.64
CA PRO A 165 39.21 3.68 9.98
C PRO A 165 39.83 2.79 11.06
N LYS A 166 39.75 1.46 10.87
CA LYS A 166 40.43 0.52 11.76
C LYS A 166 41.92 0.89 11.75
N SER A 167 42.50 1.27 12.89
CA SER A 167 43.92 1.52 12.97
C SER A 167 44.66 0.20 12.72
N HIS A 168 45.47 0.17 11.69
CA HIS A 168 46.35 -0.94 11.43
C HIS A 168 47.52 -0.83 12.39
N GLY A 169 47.44 -1.45 13.58
CA GLY A 169 48.63 -1.76 14.34
C GLY A 169 49.50 -2.71 13.49
N ASN A 170 50.83 -2.59 13.64
CA ASN A 170 51.83 -3.41 12.92
C ASN A 170 51.85 -4.90 13.27
N SER A 171 50.71 -5.54 13.50
CA SER A 171 50.53 -6.95 13.43
C SER A 171 50.19 -7.30 11.98
N VAL A 172 50.76 -8.32 11.45
CA VAL A 172 50.36 -8.88 10.13
C VAL A 172 48.86 -9.05 10.16
N VAL A 173 48.15 -8.03 9.65
CA VAL A 173 46.71 -8.00 9.62
C VAL A 173 46.32 -8.97 8.54
N ASN A 174 45.70 -10.05 8.93
CA ASN A 174 44.91 -10.85 8.00
C ASN A 174 43.78 -9.94 7.53
N VAL A 175 44.02 -9.18 6.43
CA VAL A 175 43.12 -8.19 5.84
C VAL A 175 41.76 -8.79 5.46
N PHE A 176 41.66 -10.11 5.55
CA PHE A 176 40.52 -10.91 5.13
C PHE A 176 39.69 -11.53 6.26
N ASN A 177 39.98 -11.24 7.55
CA ASN A 177 39.24 -11.84 8.67
C ASN A 177 37.74 -11.42 8.73
N ASP A 178 37.36 -10.32 8.06
CA ASP A 178 35.99 -9.82 8.01
C ASP A 178 35.35 -9.94 6.59
N VAL A 179 36.10 -10.45 5.63
CA VAL A 179 35.59 -10.77 4.31
C VAL A 179 35.22 -12.24 4.31
N ASN A 180 33.95 -12.53 4.14
CA ASN A 180 33.48 -13.90 3.94
C ASN A 180 33.95 -14.37 2.56
N ILE A 181 35.28 -14.70 2.46
CA ILE A 181 35.84 -15.23 1.23
C ILE A 181 35.30 -16.65 1.11
N PRO A 182 34.60 -16.99 0.02
CA PRO A 182 34.22 -18.38 -0.20
C PRO A 182 35.46 -19.26 -0.11
N ARG A 183 35.41 -20.31 0.67
CA ARG A 183 36.54 -21.27 0.74
C ARG A 183 36.81 -21.76 -0.65
N LEU A 184 38.02 -21.50 -1.13
CA LEU A 184 38.47 -21.96 -2.45
C LEU A 184 38.86 -23.45 -2.43
N SER A 185 38.98 -24.06 -1.24
CA SER A 185 39.15 -25.50 -1.09
C SER A 185 37.80 -26.20 -1.21
N PRO A 186 37.67 -27.28 -1.96
CA PRO A 186 36.46 -28.07 -1.99
C PRO A 186 36.13 -28.52 -0.58
N PRO A 187 34.82 -28.54 -0.19
CA PRO A 187 34.40 -29.00 1.12
C PRO A 187 34.85 -30.44 1.34
N THR A 188 35.25 -30.76 2.54
CA THR A 188 35.55 -32.14 2.95
C THR A 188 34.30 -33.01 2.82
N ASP A 189 34.48 -34.32 2.67
CA ASP A 189 33.32 -35.24 2.62
C ASP A 189 32.47 -35.18 3.90
N LEU A 190 33.08 -34.92 5.05
CA LEU A 190 32.38 -34.75 6.31
C LEU A 190 31.50 -33.48 6.30
N GLU A 191 32.04 -32.35 5.84
CA GLU A 191 31.29 -31.09 5.72
C GLU A 191 30.14 -31.20 4.70
N ARG A 192 30.38 -31.89 3.59
CA ARG A 192 29.37 -32.16 2.55
C ARG A 192 28.24 -33.05 3.12
N ASN A 193 28.58 -34.11 3.82
CA ASN A 193 27.60 -35.02 4.40
C ASN A 193 26.78 -34.35 5.50
N SER A 194 27.41 -33.52 6.35
CA SER A 194 26.71 -32.74 7.37
C SER A 194 25.74 -31.74 6.73
N PHE A 195 26.16 -31.01 5.71
CA PHE A 195 25.31 -30.08 4.99
C PHE A 195 24.11 -30.77 4.33
N ILE A 196 24.33 -31.91 3.67
CA ILE A 196 23.24 -32.68 3.06
C ILE A 196 22.23 -33.11 4.11
N LYS A 197 22.70 -33.66 5.24
CA LYS A 197 21.84 -34.18 6.32
C LYS A 197 21.02 -33.05 6.99
N GLU A 198 21.65 -31.92 7.27
CA GLU A 198 20.96 -30.75 7.86
C GLU A 198 19.88 -30.21 6.94
N ASN A 199 20.20 -30.02 5.66
CA ASN A 199 19.23 -29.50 4.69
C ASN A 199 18.15 -30.52 4.35
N PHE A 200 18.45 -31.82 4.33
CA PHE A 200 17.46 -32.86 4.19
C PHE A 200 16.42 -32.82 5.31
N ASN A 201 16.86 -32.71 6.57
CA ASN A 201 15.98 -32.59 7.72
C ASN A 201 15.15 -31.30 7.70
N LEU A 202 15.77 -30.17 7.34
CA LEU A 202 15.07 -28.88 7.24
C LEU A 202 13.94 -28.92 6.22
N ILE A 203 14.21 -29.44 5.03
CA ILE A 203 13.23 -29.54 3.94
C ILE A 203 12.13 -30.53 4.29
N THR A 204 12.46 -31.69 4.83
CA THR A 204 11.46 -32.69 5.19
C THR A 204 10.55 -32.23 6.31
N ASN A 205 11.07 -31.54 7.33
CA ASN A 205 10.25 -30.97 8.40
C ASN A 205 9.30 -29.89 7.87
N GLY A 206 9.79 -29.00 6.98
CA GLY A 206 8.93 -27.99 6.35
C GLY A 206 7.83 -28.61 5.47
N LEU A 207 8.15 -29.67 4.73
CA LEU A 207 7.15 -30.41 3.95
C LEU A 207 6.11 -31.07 4.87
N ASP A 208 6.52 -31.68 5.97
CA ASP A 208 5.60 -32.29 6.93
C ASP A 208 4.64 -31.27 7.54
N GLU A 209 5.12 -30.07 7.89
CA GLU A 209 4.27 -28.99 8.41
C GLU A 209 3.22 -28.54 7.37
N ILE A 210 3.64 -28.34 6.12
CA ILE A 210 2.74 -27.96 5.04
C ILE A 210 1.70 -29.05 4.79
N LEU A 211 2.12 -30.31 4.68
CA LEU A 211 1.25 -31.43 4.40
C LEU A 211 0.26 -31.72 5.54
N ASN A 212 0.68 -31.59 6.79
CA ASN A 212 -0.19 -31.67 7.96
C ASN A 212 -1.25 -30.55 7.95
N THR A 213 -0.84 -29.31 7.62
CA THR A 213 -1.77 -28.20 7.50
C THR A 213 -2.78 -28.45 6.37
N LEU A 214 -2.30 -28.90 5.21
CA LEU A 214 -3.16 -29.23 4.08
C LEU A 214 -4.19 -30.32 4.43
N GLN A 215 -3.75 -31.39 5.10
CA GLN A 215 -4.62 -32.49 5.53
C GLN A 215 -5.65 -32.04 6.57
N SER A 216 -5.26 -31.16 7.50
CA SER A 216 -6.17 -30.63 8.52
C SER A 216 -7.28 -29.76 7.92
N GLN A 217 -6.99 -29.04 6.84
CA GLN A 217 -7.93 -28.15 6.15
C GLN A 217 -8.77 -28.88 5.08
N ASN A 218 -8.35 -30.08 4.64
CA ASN A 218 -8.98 -30.82 3.54
C ASN A 218 -9.19 -32.28 3.95
N PRO A 219 -10.36 -32.62 4.49
CA PRO A 219 -10.65 -33.99 4.97
C PRO A 219 -10.48 -35.10 3.93
N ASN A 220 -10.59 -34.74 2.64
CA ASN A 220 -10.46 -35.69 1.53
C ASN A 220 -9.02 -35.88 1.05
N PHE A 221 -8.07 -35.09 1.59
CA PHE A 221 -6.66 -35.21 1.28
C PHE A 221 -5.94 -35.96 2.41
N ILE A 222 -5.23 -37.03 2.04
CA ILE A 222 -4.40 -37.82 2.95
C ILE A 222 -3.02 -37.95 2.33
N TYR A 223 -1.98 -37.86 3.13
CA TYR A 223 -0.63 -38.22 2.69
C TYR A 223 -0.02 -39.29 3.58
N GLN A 224 0.85 -40.08 3.00
CA GLN A 224 1.66 -41.07 3.71
C GLN A 224 3.13 -40.80 3.43
N LYS A 225 3.93 -40.88 4.50
CA LYS A 225 5.39 -40.69 4.45
C LYS A 225 6.09 -42.00 4.73
N GLU A 226 6.96 -42.42 3.85
CA GLU A 226 7.76 -43.61 3.97
C GLU A 226 9.25 -43.27 3.87
N ASN A 227 10.02 -43.59 4.90
CA ASN A 227 11.48 -43.46 4.90
C ASN A 227 12.08 -44.72 4.25
N ILE A 228 12.69 -44.57 3.08
CA ILE A 228 13.36 -45.66 2.38
C ILE A 228 14.78 -45.86 2.91
N THR A 229 15.49 -44.75 3.13
CA THR A 229 16.81 -44.69 3.73
C THR A 229 16.91 -43.44 4.61
N ASN A 230 18.05 -43.25 5.29
CA ASN A 230 18.26 -42.06 6.12
C ASN A 230 18.27 -40.73 5.32
N ASP A 231 18.39 -40.83 4.01
CA ASP A 231 18.49 -39.70 3.05
C ASP A 231 17.46 -39.78 1.92
N LYS A 232 16.47 -40.69 2.00
CA LYS A 232 15.45 -40.85 0.97
C LYS A 232 14.07 -41.09 1.57
N ILE A 233 13.12 -40.26 1.19
CA ILE A 233 11.75 -40.33 1.63
C ILE A 233 10.81 -40.34 0.41
N ILE A 234 9.73 -41.10 0.52
CA ILE A 234 8.61 -41.01 -0.43
C ILE A 234 7.39 -40.46 0.29
N TYR A 235 6.74 -39.49 -0.30
CA TYR A 235 5.42 -38.99 0.05
C TYR A 235 4.41 -39.51 -0.97
N SER A 236 3.39 -40.21 -0.53
CA SER A 236 2.27 -40.67 -1.35
C SER A 236 1.04 -39.85 -1.03
N PHE A 237 0.40 -39.32 -2.04
CA PHE A 237 -0.76 -38.42 -1.90
C PHE A 237 -2.03 -39.12 -2.36
N TYR A 238 -3.09 -38.97 -1.57
CA TYR A 238 -4.41 -39.54 -1.84
C TYR A 238 -5.45 -38.46 -1.79
N LEU A 239 -6.30 -38.40 -2.82
CA LEU A 239 -7.46 -37.52 -2.87
C LEU A 239 -8.71 -38.38 -3.01
N ASN A 240 -9.69 -38.22 -2.11
CA ASN A 240 -10.89 -39.07 -2.04
C ASN A 240 -10.56 -40.58 -1.98
N GLY A 241 -9.48 -40.96 -1.31
CA GLY A 241 -9.05 -42.36 -1.19
C GLY A 241 -8.33 -42.93 -2.41
N GLN A 242 -8.16 -42.17 -3.49
CA GLN A 242 -7.43 -42.58 -4.68
C GLN A 242 -6.03 -41.99 -4.70
N ASN A 243 -5.02 -42.77 -5.06
CA ASN A 243 -3.64 -42.28 -5.19
C ASN A 243 -3.59 -41.25 -6.32
N SER A 244 -3.15 -40.05 -5.98
CA SER A 244 -3.04 -38.91 -6.89
C SER A 244 -1.61 -38.62 -7.33
N GLY A 245 -0.63 -39.29 -6.72
CA GLY A 245 0.77 -39.16 -7.08
C GLY A 245 1.73 -39.45 -5.93
N ASN A 246 3.00 -39.55 -6.27
CA ASN A 246 4.07 -39.77 -5.32
C ASN A 246 5.18 -38.76 -5.57
N PHE A 247 5.77 -38.27 -4.47
CA PHE A 247 6.95 -37.40 -4.51
C PHE A 247 8.11 -38.09 -3.79
N LYS A 248 9.24 -38.24 -4.48
CA LYS A 248 10.45 -38.81 -3.93
C LYS A 248 11.49 -37.72 -3.71
N TYR A 249 12.01 -37.65 -2.50
CA TYR A 249 13.05 -36.70 -2.10
C TYR A 249 14.24 -37.47 -1.51
N GLY A 250 15.46 -37.10 -1.96
CA GLY A 250 16.71 -37.70 -1.53
C GLY A 250 17.82 -37.65 -2.56
#